data_c7a920d844dd1cf01ac907ccba5aa8ba
#
_entry.id   c7a920d844dd1cf01ac907ccba5aa8ba
#
_cell.length_a   1.000
_cell.length_b   1.000
_cell.length_c   1.000
_cell.angle_alpha   90.00
_cell.angle_beta   90.00
_cell.angle_gamma   90.00
#
_symmetry.space_group_name_H-M   'P 1'
#
loop_
_entity.id
_entity.type
_entity.pdbx_description
1 polymer ?
#
loop_
_entity_poly.entity_id
_entity_poly.type
_entity_poly.pdbx_seq_one_letter_code
_entity_poly.pdbx_strand_id
1 'polypeptide(L)'
;VSAILKKGSSWYSSMGNDNAKGTKVWALSGNIKYNGLMEFDMSTTFHEVIEDVCGGISKKKELKVIHAGGVTGGFLPPSKADTPLDYESLLDAGVLMGQASFAAYDESACVIDLAKFSVGFNEAETCGKCTPCRIGLTLIKNKLDDISEGRGKLEDLDKLQSLCEEINVTALCGLGETAVKAVLTGIKYFRAEYERHIVDQICDAARCTGLYKYVVKEEDCVACGACIKPCPTGAITGGTRKVAAHIDMDLCINCNACYEACGFLAIV
;
A
#
# COMPACT_ATOMS: atom_id res chain seq x y z
N VAL A 1 19.48 -26.88 -2.36
CA VAL A 1 20.87 -27.32 -2.16
C VAL A 1 21.06 -28.74 -2.69
N SER A 2 20.28 -29.77 -2.28
CA SER A 2 20.48 -31.15 -2.70
C SER A 2 20.35 -31.35 -4.21
N ALA A 3 19.46 -30.65 -4.90
CA ALA A 3 19.32 -30.69 -6.35
C ALA A 3 20.58 -30.11 -7.04
N ILE A 4 21.15 -29.02 -6.53
CA ILE A 4 22.38 -28.42 -7.05
C ILE A 4 23.55 -29.37 -6.89
N LEU A 5 23.69 -30.05 -5.74
CA LEU A 5 24.73 -31.03 -5.50
C LEU A 5 24.63 -32.24 -6.43
N LYS A 6 23.41 -32.68 -6.77
CA LYS A 6 23.18 -33.81 -7.69
C LYS A 6 23.37 -33.43 -9.15
N LYS A 7 22.92 -32.25 -9.59
CA LYS A 7 22.91 -31.81 -10.99
C LYS A 7 24.12 -30.97 -11.39
N GLY A 8 24.83 -30.43 -10.39
CA GLY A 8 26.02 -29.58 -10.57
C GLY A 8 25.69 -28.08 -10.63
N SER A 9 26.73 -27.27 -10.41
CA SER A 9 26.64 -25.81 -10.42
C SER A 9 26.26 -25.26 -11.79
N SER A 10 26.76 -25.83 -12.87
CA SER A 10 26.46 -25.42 -14.24
C SER A 10 24.96 -25.53 -14.58
N TRP A 11 24.30 -26.58 -14.05
CA TRP A 11 22.84 -26.69 -14.19
C TRP A 11 22.12 -25.55 -13.46
N TYR A 12 22.52 -25.23 -12.24
CA TYR A 12 21.86 -24.16 -11.49
C TYR A 12 22.12 -22.78 -12.11
N SER A 13 23.34 -22.52 -12.55
CA SER A 13 23.72 -21.25 -13.19
C SER A 13 23.20 -21.09 -14.62
N SER A 14 22.60 -22.14 -15.23
CA SER A 14 21.91 -22.00 -16.53
C SER A 14 20.53 -21.37 -16.43
N MET A 15 19.97 -21.25 -15.23
CA MET A 15 18.73 -20.54 -14.93
C MET A 15 19.04 -19.07 -14.54
N GLY A 16 18.07 -18.18 -14.74
CA GLY A 16 18.22 -16.74 -14.48
C GLY A 16 18.81 -15.98 -15.66
N ASN A 17 19.20 -14.73 -15.42
CA ASN A 17 19.79 -13.82 -16.40
C ASN A 17 21.29 -13.59 -16.14
N ASP A 18 21.92 -12.69 -16.90
CA ASP A 18 23.36 -12.43 -16.73
C ASP A 18 23.69 -11.76 -15.39
N ASN A 19 22.78 -10.96 -14.85
CA ASN A 19 22.94 -10.24 -13.57
C ASN A 19 22.73 -11.17 -12.38
N ALA A 20 21.83 -12.16 -12.49
CA ALA A 20 21.49 -13.05 -11.40
C ALA A 20 21.20 -14.46 -11.89
N LYS A 21 22.00 -15.43 -11.42
CA LYS A 21 21.86 -16.85 -11.77
C LYS A 21 21.05 -17.61 -10.73
N GLY A 22 20.36 -18.64 -11.21
CA GLY A 22 19.61 -19.56 -10.37
C GLY A 22 18.17 -19.14 -10.14
N THR A 23 17.60 -19.64 -9.06
CA THR A 23 16.19 -19.48 -8.68
C THR A 23 16.04 -18.87 -7.31
N LYS A 24 14.88 -18.29 -7.02
CA LYS A 24 14.51 -17.81 -5.70
C LYS A 24 13.04 -18.11 -5.39
N VAL A 25 12.77 -18.43 -4.12
CA VAL A 25 11.41 -18.58 -3.61
C VAL A 25 10.86 -17.20 -3.25
N TRP A 26 9.69 -16.90 -3.76
CA TRP A 26 8.97 -15.64 -3.53
C TRP A 26 7.68 -15.87 -2.76
N ALA A 27 7.38 -14.97 -1.82
CA ALA A 27 6.09 -14.89 -1.16
C ALA A 27 5.21 -13.88 -1.91
N LEU A 28 4.06 -14.36 -2.41
CA LEU A 28 3.15 -13.61 -3.25
C LEU A 28 1.84 -13.34 -2.51
N SER A 29 1.40 -12.09 -2.51
CA SER A 29 0.21 -11.65 -1.78
C SER A 29 -0.52 -10.48 -2.46
N GLY A 30 -1.58 -9.98 -1.84
CA GLY A 30 -2.37 -8.85 -2.33
C GLY A 30 -3.67 -9.26 -3.00
N ASN A 31 -4.09 -8.48 -3.98
CA ASN A 31 -5.35 -8.67 -4.70
C ASN A 31 -5.25 -9.65 -5.88
N ILE A 32 -4.22 -10.47 -5.94
CA ILE A 32 -4.04 -11.54 -6.93
C ILE A 32 -4.96 -12.73 -6.65
N LYS A 33 -5.25 -13.52 -7.67
CA LYS A 33 -6.18 -14.64 -7.56
C LYS A 33 -5.59 -15.80 -6.76
N TYR A 34 -4.31 -16.12 -6.96
CA TYR A 34 -3.60 -17.17 -6.25
C TYR A 34 -2.41 -16.60 -5.47
N ASN A 35 -2.53 -16.60 -4.15
CA ASN A 35 -1.48 -16.20 -3.22
C ASN A 35 -0.66 -17.41 -2.77
N GLY A 36 0.59 -17.22 -2.38
CA GLY A 36 1.39 -18.32 -1.82
C GLY A 36 2.89 -18.15 -1.98
N LEU A 37 3.62 -19.25 -1.81
CA LEU A 37 5.05 -19.35 -2.03
C LEU A 37 5.33 -20.05 -3.35
N MET A 38 6.13 -19.42 -4.20
CA MET A 38 6.47 -19.95 -5.53
C MET A 38 7.95 -19.75 -5.82
N GLU A 39 8.55 -20.66 -6.56
CA GLU A 39 9.95 -20.58 -6.96
C GLU A 39 10.05 -20.18 -8.44
N PHE A 40 10.81 -19.14 -8.72
CA PHE A 40 11.05 -18.62 -10.07
C PHE A 40 12.54 -18.51 -10.33
N ASP A 41 12.94 -18.58 -11.59
CA ASP A 41 14.27 -18.13 -11.97
C ASP A 41 14.38 -16.60 -11.97
N MET A 42 15.60 -16.11 -11.91
CA MET A 42 15.88 -14.69 -11.70
C MET A 42 15.63 -13.81 -12.94
N SER A 43 15.24 -14.38 -14.07
CA SER A 43 14.84 -13.64 -15.27
C SER A 43 13.33 -13.35 -15.35
N THR A 44 12.54 -14.03 -14.52
CA THR A 44 11.08 -13.90 -14.49
C THR A 44 10.68 -12.49 -14.07
N THR A 45 9.67 -11.91 -14.73
CA THR A 45 9.17 -10.55 -14.45
C THR A 45 7.96 -10.57 -13.50
N PHE A 46 7.64 -9.40 -12.91
CA PHE A 46 6.39 -9.26 -12.14
C PHE A 46 5.17 -9.55 -13.01
N HIS A 47 5.18 -9.11 -14.28
CA HIS A 47 4.07 -9.33 -15.20
C HIS A 47 3.78 -10.82 -15.38
N GLU A 48 4.79 -11.62 -15.74
CA GLU A 48 4.66 -13.07 -15.90
C GLU A 48 4.15 -13.74 -14.62
N VAL A 49 4.66 -13.31 -13.45
CA VAL A 49 4.21 -13.90 -12.20
C VAL A 49 2.77 -13.51 -11.88
N ILE A 50 2.40 -12.25 -12.05
CA ILE A 50 1.05 -11.77 -11.72
C ILE A 50 0.02 -12.40 -12.67
N GLU A 51 0.27 -12.36 -13.99
CA GLU A 51 -0.72 -12.79 -14.98
C GLU A 51 -0.73 -14.30 -15.18
N ASP A 52 0.44 -14.90 -15.46
CA ASP A 52 0.51 -16.31 -15.89
C ASP A 52 0.46 -17.28 -14.70
N VAL A 53 1.06 -16.89 -13.57
CA VAL A 53 1.17 -17.79 -12.41
C VAL A 53 0.08 -17.51 -11.37
N CYS A 54 -0.12 -16.26 -11.01
CA CYS A 54 -1.13 -15.89 -10.00
C CYS A 54 -2.55 -15.73 -10.58
N GLY A 55 -2.72 -15.83 -11.90
CA GLY A 55 -4.02 -15.74 -12.58
C GLY A 55 -4.61 -14.34 -12.62
N GLY A 56 -3.74 -13.32 -12.57
CA GLY A 56 -4.08 -11.90 -12.64
C GLY A 56 -4.68 -11.33 -11.35
N ILE A 57 -5.10 -10.09 -11.44
CA ILE A 57 -5.78 -9.38 -10.35
C ILE A 57 -7.20 -9.96 -10.18
N SER A 58 -7.60 -10.16 -8.92
CA SER A 58 -8.89 -10.71 -8.56
C SER A 58 -10.05 -9.81 -9.01
N LYS A 59 -11.24 -10.40 -9.22
CA LYS A 59 -12.49 -9.69 -9.53
C LYS A 59 -12.45 -8.85 -10.81
N LYS A 60 -11.57 -9.18 -11.77
CA LYS A 60 -11.40 -8.46 -13.05
C LYS A 60 -11.08 -6.97 -12.87
N LYS A 61 -10.38 -6.64 -11.81
CA LYS A 61 -9.84 -5.31 -11.56
C LYS A 61 -8.47 -5.14 -12.19
N GLU A 62 -7.99 -3.89 -12.26
CA GLU A 62 -6.71 -3.59 -12.84
C GLU A 62 -5.61 -3.50 -11.78
N LEU A 63 -4.39 -3.88 -12.15
CA LEU A 63 -3.22 -3.70 -11.32
C LEU A 63 -2.94 -2.21 -11.15
N LYS A 64 -2.77 -1.76 -9.92
CA LYS A 64 -2.41 -0.36 -9.59
C LYS A 64 -0.99 -0.25 -9.03
N VAL A 65 -0.66 -1.09 -8.05
CA VAL A 65 0.60 -0.99 -7.29
C VAL A 65 1.20 -2.37 -7.09
N ILE A 66 2.49 -2.50 -7.33
CA ILE A 66 3.32 -3.62 -6.89
C ILE A 66 4.17 -3.14 -5.72
N HIS A 67 3.97 -3.70 -4.53
CA HIS A 67 4.81 -3.46 -3.36
C HIS A 67 5.86 -4.57 -3.29
N ALA A 68 7.07 -4.28 -3.69
CA ALA A 68 8.16 -5.26 -3.81
C ALA A 68 9.18 -5.11 -2.68
N GLY A 69 9.70 -6.23 -2.17
CA GLY A 69 10.74 -6.27 -1.14
C GLY A 69 10.23 -6.34 0.30
N GLY A 70 8.93 -6.65 0.48
CA GLY A 70 8.27 -6.69 1.78
C GLY A 70 8.00 -5.31 2.35
N VAL A 71 7.75 -5.23 3.66
CA VAL A 71 7.31 -3.98 4.32
C VAL A 71 8.34 -2.86 4.24
N THR A 72 9.63 -3.20 4.16
CA THR A 72 10.73 -2.24 3.98
C THR A 72 11.01 -1.93 2.51
N GLY A 73 10.26 -2.55 1.60
CA GLY A 73 10.39 -2.36 0.15
C GLY A 73 9.73 -1.09 -0.36
N GLY A 74 9.59 -1.02 -1.68
CA GLY A 74 9.02 0.15 -2.33
C GLY A 74 7.88 -0.20 -3.28
N PHE A 75 7.29 0.83 -3.88
CA PHE A 75 6.15 0.74 -4.78
C PHE A 75 6.58 0.90 -6.24
N LEU A 76 6.02 0.07 -7.10
CA LEU A 76 6.16 0.15 -8.55
C LEU A 76 4.78 0.29 -9.21
N PRO A 77 4.67 1.11 -10.27
CA PRO A 77 3.46 1.22 -11.07
C PRO A 77 3.36 0.05 -12.06
N PRO A 78 2.18 -0.19 -12.68
CA PRO A 78 2.00 -1.21 -13.71
C PRO A 78 2.97 -1.09 -14.88
N SER A 79 3.39 0.13 -15.23
CA SER A 79 4.39 0.38 -16.29
C SER A 79 5.77 -0.20 -15.99
N LYS A 80 6.00 -0.68 -14.78
CA LYS A 80 7.23 -1.36 -14.33
C LYS A 80 7.02 -2.86 -14.10
N ALA A 81 5.89 -3.42 -14.51
CA ALA A 81 5.61 -4.85 -14.32
C ALA A 81 6.55 -5.77 -15.11
N ASP A 82 7.17 -5.29 -16.19
CA ASP A 82 8.17 -6.05 -16.96
C ASP A 82 9.59 -6.02 -16.33
N THR A 83 9.74 -5.46 -15.12
CA THR A 83 11.01 -5.51 -14.38
C THR A 83 11.31 -6.94 -13.95
N PRO A 84 12.49 -7.51 -14.29
CA PRO A 84 12.89 -8.82 -13.82
C PRO A 84 13.05 -8.86 -12.29
N LEU A 85 12.82 -10.04 -11.72
CA LEU A 85 12.90 -10.28 -10.28
C LEU A 85 14.36 -10.52 -9.82
N ASP A 86 15.31 -9.81 -10.39
CA ASP A 86 16.71 -9.84 -10.01
C ASP A 86 17.12 -8.64 -9.16
N TYR A 87 18.28 -8.73 -8.52
CA TYR A 87 18.75 -7.72 -7.56
C TYR A 87 18.99 -6.35 -8.19
N GLU A 88 19.64 -6.32 -9.36
CA GLU A 88 20.05 -5.07 -10.01
C GLU A 88 18.84 -4.38 -10.64
N SER A 89 18.02 -5.11 -11.38
CA SER A 89 16.81 -4.55 -12.01
C SER A 89 15.83 -3.96 -10.99
N LEU A 90 15.67 -4.62 -9.83
CA LEU A 90 14.82 -4.11 -8.74
C LEU A 90 15.43 -2.85 -8.12
N LEU A 91 16.75 -2.83 -7.92
CA LEU A 91 17.44 -1.65 -7.36
C LEU A 91 17.35 -0.45 -8.30
N ASP A 92 17.52 -0.64 -9.61
CA ASP A 92 17.38 0.39 -10.64
C ASP A 92 15.93 0.95 -10.71
N ALA A 93 14.95 0.09 -10.48
CA ALA A 93 13.56 0.51 -10.33
C ALA A 93 13.29 1.29 -9.02
N GLY A 94 14.25 1.29 -8.08
CA GLY A 94 14.16 1.99 -6.79
C GLY A 94 13.57 1.16 -5.66
N VAL A 95 13.35 -0.13 -5.90
CA VAL A 95 12.86 -1.08 -4.89
C VAL A 95 13.94 -2.11 -4.55
N LEU A 96 13.64 -3.00 -3.64
CA LEU A 96 14.59 -4.02 -3.20
C LEU A 96 13.96 -5.40 -3.37
N MET A 97 14.80 -6.42 -3.50
CA MET A 97 14.35 -7.80 -3.40
C MET A 97 13.90 -8.13 -1.97
N GLY A 98 14.59 -7.61 -0.96
CA GLY A 98 14.33 -7.88 0.45
C GLY A 98 14.33 -9.39 0.74
N GLN A 99 13.29 -9.86 1.41
CA GLN A 99 13.08 -11.28 1.67
C GLN A 99 12.47 -12.05 0.48
N ALA A 100 12.50 -11.51 -0.73
CA ALA A 100 11.82 -12.04 -1.90
C ALA A 100 10.31 -12.18 -1.67
N SER A 101 9.66 -11.05 -1.56
CA SER A 101 8.20 -10.98 -1.51
C SER A 101 7.69 -9.77 -2.28
N PHE A 102 6.50 -9.92 -2.85
CA PHE A 102 5.75 -8.76 -3.30
C PHE A 102 4.25 -8.94 -3.07
N ALA A 103 3.56 -7.82 -3.00
CA ALA A 103 2.11 -7.75 -2.99
C ALA A 103 1.63 -6.91 -4.17
N ALA A 104 0.70 -7.44 -4.95
CA ALA A 104 0.08 -6.73 -6.05
C ALA A 104 -1.31 -6.25 -5.64
N TYR A 105 -1.57 -4.95 -5.83
CA TYR A 105 -2.81 -4.31 -5.41
C TYR A 105 -3.56 -3.70 -6.59
N ASP A 106 -4.88 -3.77 -6.51
CA ASP A 106 -5.81 -3.15 -7.45
C ASP A 106 -6.08 -1.66 -7.10
N GLU A 107 -6.99 -1.04 -7.85
CA GLU A 107 -7.39 0.36 -7.67
C GLU A 107 -8.05 0.66 -6.31
N SER A 108 -8.43 -0.34 -5.51
CA SER A 108 -8.94 -0.15 -4.15
C SER A 108 -7.85 0.10 -3.11
N ALA A 109 -6.58 0.07 -3.51
CA ALA A 109 -5.47 0.43 -2.64
C ALA A 109 -5.14 1.93 -2.73
N CYS A 110 -4.83 2.54 -1.59
CA CYS A 110 -4.30 3.89 -1.49
C CYS A 110 -2.80 3.83 -1.22
N VAL A 111 -1.99 4.49 -2.05
CA VAL A 111 -0.52 4.49 -1.91
C VAL A 111 -0.08 5.15 -0.61
N ILE A 112 -0.79 6.19 -0.15
CA ILE A 112 -0.51 6.88 1.11
C ILE A 112 -0.78 5.96 2.30
N ASP A 113 -1.89 5.22 2.28
CA ASP A 113 -2.23 4.25 3.33
C ASP A 113 -1.21 3.11 3.40
N LEU A 114 -0.79 2.58 2.24
CA LEU A 114 0.29 1.58 2.17
C LEU A 114 1.63 2.14 2.68
N ALA A 115 1.96 3.39 2.37
CA ALA A 115 3.17 4.04 2.86
C ALA A 115 3.11 4.25 4.38
N LYS A 116 1.96 4.67 4.92
CA LYS A 116 1.73 4.77 6.38
C LYS A 116 1.94 3.44 7.07
N PHE A 117 1.37 2.36 6.52
CA PHE A 117 1.56 1.01 7.05
C PHE A 117 3.05 0.63 7.07
N SER A 118 3.78 0.84 5.97
CA SER A 118 5.20 0.51 5.87
C SER A 118 6.05 1.30 6.86
N VAL A 119 5.84 2.61 6.95
CA VAL A 119 6.59 3.47 7.88
C VAL A 119 6.24 3.14 9.32
N GLY A 120 4.96 2.93 9.64
CA GLY A 120 4.51 2.57 10.99
C GLY A 120 5.10 1.24 11.47
N PHE A 121 5.18 0.24 10.60
CA PHE A 121 5.86 -1.01 10.90
C PHE A 121 7.35 -0.78 11.20
N ASN A 122 8.06 -0.05 10.34
CA ASN A 122 9.48 0.23 10.51
C ASN A 122 9.76 1.09 11.76
N GLU A 123 8.84 2.01 12.10
CA GLU A 123 8.91 2.78 13.34
C GLU A 123 8.81 1.86 14.57
N ALA A 124 7.93 0.87 14.55
CA ALA A 124 7.78 -0.09 15.64
C ALA A 124 8.99 -1.04 15.77
N GLU A 125 9.61 -1.40 14.65
CA GLU A 125 10.74 -2.34 14.59
C GLU A 125 12.11 -1.67 14.77
N THR A 126 12.20 -0.34 14.79
CA THR A 126 13.48 0.35 14.96
C THR A 126 14.10 0.07 16.32
N CYS A 127 15.41 -0.22 16.33
CA CYS A 127 16.15 -0.39 17.58
C CYS A 127 16.33 0.92 18.37
N GLY A 128 15.99 2.08 17.80
CA GLY A 128 16.08 3.40 18.42
C GLY A 128 17.50 3.96 18.61
N LYS A 129 18.54 3.30 18.06
CA LYS A 129 19.94 3.71 18.31
C LYS A 129 20.32 5.01 17.61
N CYS A 130 20.06 5.12 16.30
CA CYS A 130 20.43 6.28 15.52
C CYS A 130 19.29 7.29 15.38
N THR A 131 19.60 8.57 15.49
CA THR A 131 18.61 9.66 15.43
C THR A 131 17.84 9.70 14.12
N PRO A 132 18.45 9.53 12.92
CA PRO A 132 17.72 9.55 11.66
C PRO A 132 16.56 8.57 11.64
N CYS A 133 16.77 7.33 12.05
CA CYS A 133 15.73 6.32 12.10
C CYS A 133 14.72 6.60 13.25
N ARG A 134 15.21 6.78 14.48
CA ARG A 134 14.35 6.95 15.68
C ARG A 134 13.39 8.14 15.59
N ILE A 135 13.89 9.29 15.16
CA ILE A 135 13.09 10.53 15.07
C ILE A 135 12.48 10.68 13.68
N GLY A 136 13.26 10.37 12.64
CA GLY A 136 12.83 10.61 11.26
C GLY A 136 11.62 9.79 10.85
N LEU A 137 11.53 8.50 11.24
CA LEU A 137 10.35 7.68 10.92
C LEU A 137 9.07 8.21 11.57
N THR A 138 9.15 8.68 12.82
CA THR A 138 8.02 9.32 13.50
C THR A 138 7.59 10.60 12.79
N LEU A 139 8.54 11.43 12.33
CA LEU A 139 8.23 12.66 11.58
C LEU A 139 7.57 12.34 10.22
N ILE A 140 8.08 11.32 9.50
CA ILE A 140 7.48 10.88 8.24
C ILE A 140 6.07 10.38 8.47
N LYS A 141 5.86 9.52 9.47
CA LYS A 141 4.54 8.98 9.81
C LYS A 141 3.54 10.10 10.11
N ASN A 142 3.91 11.06 10.96
CA ASN A 142 3.06 12.22 11.28
C ASN A 142 2.68 13.01 10.02
N LYS A 143 3.61 13.19 9.07
CA LYS A 143 3.31 13.86 7.80
C LYS A 143 2.37 13.06 6.89
N LEU A 144 2.53 11.75 6.83
CA LEU A 144 1.59 10.88 6.11
C LEU A 144 0.21 10.86 6.77
N ASP A 145 0.15 10.92 8.11
CA ASP A 145 -1.09 11.07 8.86
C ASP A 145 -1.77 12.41 8.52
N ASP A 146 -1.04 13.53 8.52
CA ASP A 146 -1.56 14.83 8.11
C ASP A 146 -2.15 14.80 6.69
N ILE A 147 -1.45 14.17 5.73
CA ILE A 147 -1.93 14.03 4.35
C ILE A 147 -3.22 13.20 4.29
N SER A 148 -3.26 12.07 4.98
CA SER A 148 -4.43 11.16 4.96
C SER A 148 -5.63 11.70 5.72
N GLU A 149 -5.44 12.70 6.58
CA GLU A 149 -6.47 13.36 7.36
C GLU A 149 -6.86 14.75 6.81
N GLY A 150 -6.37 15.12 5.62
CA GLY A 150 -6.73 16.36 4.94
C GLY A 150 -6.03 17.62 5.50
N ARG A 151 -4.99 17.46 6.29
CA ARG A 151 -4.19 18.57 6.85
C ARG A 151 -2.86 18.80 6.11
N GLY A 152 -2.54 17.94 5.14
CA GLY A 152 -1.31 18.00 4.35
C GLY A 152 -1.24 19.26 3.48
N LYS A 153 -0.01 19.66 3.18
CA LYS A 153 0.30 20.79 2.27
C LYS A 153 1.23 20.32 1.17
N LEU A 154 1.18 20.93 -0.03
CA LEU A 154 2.05 20.57 -1.14
C LEU A 154 3.54 20.62 -0.78
N GLU A 155 3.95 21.61 0.01
CA GLU A 155 5.32 21.73 0.51
C GLU A 155 5.78 20.54 1.37
N ASP A 156 4.83 19.79 1.93
CA ASP A 156 5.15 18.61 2.74
C ASP A 156 5.70 17.47 1.88
N LEU A 157 5.40 17.40 0.58
CA LEU A 157 5.96 16.39 -0.32
C LEU A 157 7.47 16.55 -0.48
N ASP A 158 7.94 17.76 -0.70
CA ASP A 158 9.36 18.04 -0.86
C ASP A 158 10.10 17.84 0.47
N LYS A 159 9.47 18.20 1.60
CA LYS A 159 10.01 17.93 2.95
C LYS A 159 10.09 16.43 3.25
N LEU A 160 9.06 15.66 2.88
CA LEU A 160 9.04 14.19 3.02
C LEU A 160 10.16 13.56 2.19
N GLN A 161 10.30 14.00 0.93
CA GLN A 161 11.34 13.48 0.05
C GLN A 161 12.73 13.75 0.63
N SER A 162 13.04 15.02 0.98
CA SER A 162 14.34 15.38 1.57
C SER A 162 14.63 14.62 2.85
N LEU A 163 13.65 14.50 3.76
CA LEU A 163 13.82 13.76 5.01
C LEU A 163 14.08 12.26 4.76
N CYS A 164 13.37 11.67 3.81
CA CYS A 164 13.58 10.27 3.43
C CYS A 164 14.98 10.05 2.82
N GLU A 165 15.43 10.95 1.96
CA GLU A 165 16.77 10.91 1.36
C GLU A 165 17.86 11.04 2.42
N GLU A 166 17.71 11.94 3.38
CA GLU A 166 18.64 12.09 4.51
C GLU A 166 18.70 10.83 5.39
N ILE A 167 17.55 10.24 5.72
CA ILE A 167 17.51 9.00 6.51
C ILE A 167 18.16 7.85 5.74
N ASN A 168 17.91 7.74 4.44
CA ASN A 168 18.45 6.68 3.59
C ASN A 168 19.99 6.68 3.60
N VAL A 169 20.64 7.84 3.63
CA VAL A 169 22.11 7.95 3.59
C VAL A 169 22.77 8.08 4.96
N THR A 170 22.04 8.45 6.01
CA THR A 170 22.61 8.68 7.35
C THR A 170 22.27 7.61 8.37
N ALA A 171 21.34 6.71 8.06
CA ALA A 171 21.03 5.57 8.93
C ALA A 171 22.22 4.62 9.06
N LEU A 172 22.40 4.03 10.26
CA LEU A 172 23.55 3.20 10.57
C LEU A 172 23.39 1.73 10.15
N CYS A 173 22.25 1.35 9.59
CA CYS A 173 21.98 -0.04 9.19
C CYS A 173 20.91 -0.13 8.11
N GLY A 174 20.81 -1.30 7.46
CA GLY A 174 19.90 -1.55 6.36
C GLY A 174 18.42 -1.31 6.69
N LEU A 175 17.96 -1.45 7.95
CA LEU A 175 16.57 -1.14 8.29
C LEU A 175 16.28 0.35 8.05
N GLY A 176 17.11 1.26 8.57
CA GLY A 176 16.90 2.69 8.38
C GLY A 176 17.08 3.13 6.92
N GLU A 177 18.05 2.55 6.21
CA GLU A 177 18.26 2.80 4.77
C GLU A 177 17.03 2.40 3.93
N THR A 178 16.35 1.33 4.30
CA THR A 178 15.25 0.78 3.51
C THR A 178 13.87 1.24 3.97
N ALA A 179 13.71 1.60 5.25
CA ALA A 179 12.42 1.97 5.85
C ALA A 179 11.65 3.09 5.15
N VAL A 180 12.36 3.93 4.40
CA VAL A 180 11.83 5.10 3.68
C VAL A 180 11.50 4.82 2.21
N LYS A 181 11.81 3.62 1.70
CA LYS A 181 11.66 3.28 0.28
C LYS A 181 10.21 3.37 -0.20
N ALA A 182 9.24 2.94 0.63
CA ALA A 182 7.82 3.05 0.30
C ALA A 182 7.39 4.51 0.05
N VAL A 183 7.91 5.46 0.84
CA VAL A 183 7.61 6.89 0.66
C VAL A 183 8.32 7.46 -0.57
N LEU A 184 9.62 7.19 -0.73
CA LEU A 184 10.40 7.68 -1.88
C LEU A 184 9.83 7.19 -3.20
N THR A 185 9.52 5.91 -3.32
CA THR A 185 8.93 5.34 -4.53
C THR A 185 7.47 5.74 -4.71
N GLY A 186 6.74 5.92 -3.62
CA GLY A 186 5.39 6.47 -3.62
C GLY A 186 5.37 7.88 -4.23
N ILE A 187 6.22 8.79 -3.77
CA ILE A 187 6.34 10.13 -4.33
C ILE A 187 6.85 10.08 -5.78
N LYS A 188 7.84 9.23 -6.08
CA LYS A 188 8.43 9.11 -7.42
C LYS A 188 7.41 8.67 -8.48
N TYR A 189 6.60 7.65 -8.19
CA TYR A 189 5.76 7.00 -9.18
C TYR A 189 4.27 7.35 -9.06
N PHE A 190 3.82 7.82 -7.90
CA PHE A 190 2.42 8.09 -7.59
C PHE A 190 2.20 9.51 -7.05
N ARG A 191 3.07 10.45 -7.44
CA ARG A 191 3.01 11.84 -6.96
C ARG A 191 1.61 12.47 -7.16
N ALA A 192 0.98 12.18 -8.28
CA ALA A 192 -0.38 12.69 -8.57
C ALA A 192 -1.42 12.24 -7.52
N GLU A 193 -1.28 11.02 -6.98
CA GLU A 193 -2.17 10.53 -5.91
C GLU A 193 -1.94 11.28 -4.59
N TYR A 194 -0.68 11.59 -4.25
CA TYR A 194 -0.35 12.45 -3.10
C TYR A 194 -0.91 13.86 -3.26
N GLU A 195 -0.70 14.47 -4.42
CA GLU A 195 -1.21 15.82 -4.73
C GLU A 195 -2.73 15.86 -4.67
N ARG A 196 -3.41 14.84 -5.17
CA ARG A 196 -4.86 14.70 -5.10
C ARG A 196 -5.38 14.61 -3.65
N HIS A 197 -4.69 13.90 -2.77
CA HIS A 197 -5.03 13.87 -1.34
C HIS A 197 -4.88 15.24 -0.68
N ILE A 198 -3.88 16.02 -1.08
CA ILE A 198 -3.55 17.31 -0.48
C ILE A 198 -4.42 18.43 -1.05
N VAL A 199 -4.53 18.52 -2.38
CA VAL A 199 -5.18 19.64 -3.06
C VAL A 199 -6.69 19.43 -3.17
N ASP A 200 -7.09 18.25 -3.70
CA ASP A 200 -8.49 17.95 -3.93
C ASP A 200 -9.17 17.38 -2.68
N GLN A 201 -8.38 16.93 -1.70
CA GLN A 201 -8.84 16.23 -0.50
C GLN A 201 -9.68 14.98 -0.83
N ILE A 202 -9.25 14.23 -1.84
CA ILE A 202 -9.91 13.02 -2.32
C ILE A 202 -8.97 11.82 -2.20
N CYS A 203 -9.49 10.74 -1.60
CA CYS A 203 -8.89 9.41 -1.64
C CYS A 203 -9.74 8.50 -2.52
N ASP A 204 -9.31 8.25 -3.76
CA ASP A 204 -10.08 7.43 -4.72
C ASP A 204 -10.33 6.01 -4.23
N ALA A 205 -9.45 5.49 -3.39
CA ALA A 205 -9.57 4.17 -2.78
C ALA A 205 -10.46 4.15 -1.52
N ALA A 206 -10.95 5.32 -1.07
CA ALA A 206 -11.73 5.49 0.18
C ALA A 206 -11.08 4.81 1.41
N ARG A 207 -9.73 4.89 1.52
CA ARG A 207 -8.96 4.35 2.65
C ARG A 207 -8.65 5.41 3.70
N CYS A 208 -8.49 6.66 3.28
CA CYS A 208 -8.12 7.77 4.14
C CYS A 208 -9.37 8.39 4.76
N THR A 209 -9.69 7.99 5.98
CA THR A 209 -10.94 8.35 6.68
C THR A 209 -11.15 9.85 6.89
N GLY A 210 -10.08 10.65 6.85
CA GLY A 210 -10.16 12.11 6.90
C GLY A 210 -10.57 12.76 5.58
N LEU A 211 -10.57 12.02 4.46
CA LEU A 211 -10.79 12.56 3.11
C LEU A 211 -12.09 12.13 2.46
N TYR A 212 -12.96 11.41 3.17
CA TYR A 212 -14.30 11.08 2.69
C TYR A 212 -15.31 11.19 3.83
N LYS A 213 -16.56 11.38 3.46
CA LYS A 213 -17.66 11.49 4.39
C LYS A 213 -18.82 10.64 3.89
N TYR A 214 -19.43 9.89 4.78
CA TYR A 214 -20.65 9.18 4.45
C TYR A 214 -21.83 10.15 4.41
N VAL A 215 -22.61 10.06 3.33
CA VAL A 215 -23.83 10.86 3.14
C VAL A 215 -25.01 9.92 2.90
N VAL A 216 -26.15 10.27 3.48
CA VAL A 216 -27.40 9.57 3.21
C VAL A 216 -28.10 10.22 2.03
N LYS A 217 -28.37 9.45 0.98
CA LYS A 217 -29.28 9.86 -0.10
C LYS A 217 -30.69 9.72 0.40
N GLU A 218 -31.35 10.85 0.65
CA GLU A 218 -32.70 10.87 1.23
C GLU A 218 -33.71 10.18 0.32
N GLU A 219 -33.55 10.31 -1.01
CA GLU A 219 -34.39 9.68 -2.01
C GLU A 219 -34.34 8.13 -2.00
N ASP A 220 -33.23 7.56 -1.62
CA ASP A 220 -33.01 6.10 -1.54
C ASP A 220 -33.26 5.56 -0.13
N CYS A 221 -33.40 6.45 0.86
CA CYS A 221 -33.53 6.08 2.26
C CYS A 221 -34.98 5.70 2.63
N VAL A 222 -35.23 4.42 2.89
CA VAL A 222 -36.54 3.91 3.30
C VAL A 222 -36.83 4.09 4.80
N ALA A 223 -35.99 4.81 5.54
CA ALA A 223 -36.14 5.05 6.97
C ALA A 223 -36.28 3.78 7.84
N CYS A 224 -35.54 2.72 7.51
CA CYS A 224 -35.57 1.43 8.21
C CYS A 224 -34.80 1.41 9.53
N GLY A 225 -33.90 2.37 9.76
CA GLY A 225 -33.09 2.48 10.97
C GLY A 225 -31.94 1.46 11.11
N ALA A 226 -31.69 0.63 10.09
CA ALA A 226 -30.65 -0.41 10.15
C ALA A 226 -29.24 0.15 10.39
N CYS A 227 -28.96 1.36 9.88
CA CYS A 227 -27.68 2.06 10.02
C CYS A 227 -27.42 2.63 11.43
N ILE A 228 -28.48 2.87 12.23
CA ILE A 228 -28.34 3.48 13.57
C ILE A 228 -27.72 2.49 14.54
N LYS A 229 -28.17 1.24 14.51
CA LYS A 229 -27.80 0.22 15.49
C LYS A 229 -26.30 -0.12 15.53
N PRO A 230 -25.61 -0.26 14.40
CA PRO A 230 -24.17 -0.55 14.38
C PRO A 230 -23.27 0.68 14.61
N CYS A 231 -23.84 1.90 14.66
CA CYS A 231 -23.05 3.11 14.82
C CYS A 231 -22.45 3.21 16.24
N PRO A 232 -21.11 3.11 16.41
CA PRO A 232 -20.49 3.06 17.74
C PRO A 232 -20.53 4.41 18.48
N THR A 233 -20.63 5.53 17.73
CA THR A 233 -20.61 6.88 18.28
C THR A 233 -22.00 7.49 18.41
N GLY A 234 -23.04 6.80 17.91
CA GLY A 234 -24.39 7.37 17.88
C GLY A 234 -24.58 8.56 16.93
N ALA A 235 -23.67 8.71 15.96
CA ALA A 235 -23.68 9.81 14.99
C ALA A 235 -24.92 9.82 14.05
N ILE A 236 -25.78 8.80 14.08
CA ILE A 236 -26.89 8.67 13.13
C ILE A 236 -28.22 8.91 13.84
N THR A 237 -28.95 9.90 13.34
CA THR A 237 -30.31 10.26 13.78
C THR A 237 -31.32 10.03 12.66
N GLY A 238 -32.60 10.15 12.94
CA GLY A 238 -33.66 9.85 11.94
C GLY A 238 -33.81 8.35 11.69
N GLY A 239 -33.95 7.94 10.42
CA GLY A 239 -34.08 6.53 10.02
C GLY A 239 -35.33 5.82 10.56
N THR A 240 -36.35 6.54 11.02
CA THR A 240 -37.58 6.02 11.60
C THR A 240 -38.76 6.93 11.26
N ARG A 241 -39.97 6.37 11.28
CA ARG A 241 -41.23 7.12 11.07
C ARG A 241 -41.25 7.93 9.75
N LYS A 242 -40.68 7.38 8.68
CA LYS A 242 -40.59 8.03 7.35
C LYS A 242 -39.65 9.25 7.30
N VAL A 243 -38.80 9.45 8.31
CA VAL A 243 -37.74 10.45 8.29
C VAL A 243 -36.48 9.77 7.87
N ALA A 244 -35.78 10.24 6.81
CA ALA A 244 -34.52 9.73 6.36
C ALA A 244 -33.47 9.77 7.50
N ALA A 245 -32.51 8.85 7.45
CA ALA A 245 -31.38 8.90 8.36
C ALA A 245 -30.50 10.14 8.05
N HIS A 246 -29.90 10.70 9.07
CA HIS A 246 -28.95 11.80 8.95
C HIS A 246 -27.69 11.44 9.75
N ILE A 247 -26.51 11.70 9.17
CA ILE A 247 -25.22 11.44 9.80
C ILE A 247 -24.66 12.78 10.32
N ASP A 248 -24.47 12.86 11.62
CA ASP A 248 -23.76 13.99 12.25
C ASP A 248 -22.26 13.81 12.02
N MET A 249 -21.68 14.70 11.22
CA MET A 249 -20.27 14.62 10.83
C MET A 249 -19.31 14.96 11.96
N ASP A 250 -19.75 15.67 12.99
CA ASP A 250 -18.93 15.99 14.16
C ASP A 250 -18.75 14.77 15.09
N LEU A 251 -19.70 13.84 15.03
CA LEU A 251 -19.67 12.59 15.78
C LEU A 251 -19.21 11.39 14.95
N CYS A 252 -19.19 11.51 13.63
CA CYS A 252 -18.86 10.42 12.72
C CYS A 252 -17.36 10.15 12.68
N ILE A 253 -16.97 8.90 12.95
CA ILE A 253 -15.57 8.43 12.87
C ILE A 253 -15.26 7.69 11.56
N ASN A 254 -16.13 7.75 10.57
CA ASN A 254 -15.97 7.10 9.26
C ASN A 254 -15.65 5.58 9.32
N CYS A 255 -16.26 4.85 10.25
CA CYS A 255 -15.98 3.43 10.51
C CYS A 255 -16.64 2.44 9.53
N ASN A 256 -17.38 2.90 8.53
CA ASN A 256 -18.06 2.10 7.50
C ASN A 256 -19.28 1.26 7.99
N ALA A 257 -19.51 1.11 9.29
CA ALA A 257 -20.55 0.20 9.82
C ALA A 257 -21.97 0.50 9.32
N CYS A 258 -22.32 1.77 9.11
CA CYS A 258 -23.62 2.18 8.60
C CYS A 258 -23.78 1.88 7.09
N TYR A 259 -22.70 2.04 6.32
CA TYR A 259 -22.68 1.70 4.89
C TYR A 259 -22.91 0.20 4.67
N GLU A 260 -22.18 -0.65 5.40
CA GLU A 260 -22.33 -2.10 5.33
C GLU A 260 -23.72 -2.59 5.78
N ALA A 261 -24.32 -1.90 6.74
CA ALA A 261 -25.66 -2.23 7.25
C ALA A 261 -26.81 -1.75 6.34
N CYS A 262 -26.52 -0.88 5.35
CA CYS A 262 -27.57 -0.31 4.49
C CYS A 262 -27.89 -1.24 3.33
N GLY A 263 -28.90 -2.09 3.49
CA GLY A 263 -29.38 -2.98 2.41
C GLY A 263 -30.03 -2.27 1.21
N PHE A 264 -30.25 -0.96 1.31
CA PHE A 264 -30.87 -0.12 0.27
C PHE A 264 -29.85 0.75 -0.49
N LEU A 265 -28.57 0.64 -0.15
CA LEU A 265 -27.49 1.42 -0.75
C LEU A 265 -27.70 2.96 -0.69
N ALA A 266 -28.50 3.41 0.29
CA ALA A 266 -28.78 4.82 0.50
C ALA A 266 -27.65 5.59 1.21
N ILE A 267 -26.63 4.92 1.72
CA ILE A 267 -25.45 5.55 2.29
C ILE A 267 -24.29 5.39 1.29
N VAL A 268 -23.70 6.51 0.93
CA VAL A 268 -22.64 6.61 -0.08
C VAL A 268 -21.45 7.41 0.48
#